data_39fabfddc951755c2bb7934dd7c9e5e1
#
_entry.id   39fabfddc951755c2bb7934dd7c9e5e1
#
_cell.length_a   1.000
_cell.length_b   1.000
_cell.length_c   1.000
_cell.angle_alpha   90.00
_cell.angle_beta   90.00
_cell.angle_gamma   90.00
#
_symmetry.space_group_name_H-M   'P 1'
#
loop_
_entity.id
_entity.type
_entity.pdbx_description
1 polymer ?
#
loop_
_entity_poly.entity_id
_entity_poly.type
_entity_poly.pdbx_seq_one_letter_code
_entity_poly.pdbx_strand_id
1 'polypeptide(L)' 'MTRKDYKIIAGAISEATHFEYVDDGYHETPSKNHVIDWTDLVSYLGIALEKENPNFDYRKFADACEPK' A
#
# COMPACT_ATOMS: atom_id res chain seq x y z
N MET A 1 -10.74 -8.32 -13.23
CA MET A 1 -9.33 -8.11 -12.84
C MET A 1 -8.50 -9.31 -13.25
N THR A 2 -7.38 -9.07 -13.90
CA THR A 2 -6.49 -10.15 -14.33
C THR A 2 -5.57 -10.57 -13.18
N ARG A 3 -4.93 -11.74 -13.35
CA ARG A 3 -3.92 -12.21 -12.39
C ARG A 3 -2.78 -11.20 -12.23
N LYS A 4 -2.43 -10.53 -13.32
CA LYS A 4 -1.39 -9.52 -13.33
C LYS A 4 -1.76 -8.34 -12.44
N ASP A 5 -2.99 -7.84 -12.57
CA ASP A 5 -3.49 -6.74 -11.74
C ASP A 5 -3.52 -7.13 -10.26
N TYR A 6 -3.96 -8.35 -9.98
CA TYR A 6 -3.97 -8.87 -8.63
C TYR A 6 -2.56 -8.84 -8.01
N LYS A 7 -1.55 -9.29 -8.77
CA LYS A 7 -0.17 -9.32 -8.29
C LYS A 7 0.39 -7.92 -8.06
N ILE A 8 0.06 -6.97 -8.92
CA ILE A 8 0.50 -5.58 -8.78
C ILE A 8 -0.05 -4.99 -7.49
N ILE A 9 -1.34 -5.15 -7.28
CA ILE A 9 -2.01 -4.59 -6.09
C ILE A 9 -1.49 -5.26 -4.82
N ALA A 10 -1.42 -6.58 -4.81
CA ALA A 10 -0.94 -7.33 -3.66
C ALA A 10 0.51 -7.00 -3.33
N GLY A 11 1.35 -6.85 -4.35
CA GLY A 11 2.75 -6.49 -4.17
C GLY A 11 2.91 -5.10 -3.56
N ALA A 12 2.13 -4.12 -4.04
CA ALA A 12 2.18 -2.77 -3.51
C ALA A 12 1.75 -2.72 -2.05
N ILE A 13 0.68 -3.45 -1.71
CA ILE A 13 0.21 -3.53 -0.34
C ILE A 13 1.26 -4.17 0.56
N SER A 14 1.86 -5.27 0.11
CA SER A 14 2.90 -5.96 0.86
C SER A 14 4.11 -5.06 1.14
N GLU A 15 4.57 -4.35 0.12
CA GLU A 15 5.73 -3.47 0.25
C GLU A 15 5.46 -2.28 1.17
N ALA A 16 4.22 -1.76 1.17
CA ALA A 16 3.84 -0.61 1.98
C ALA A 16 3.44 -0.99 3.41
N THR A 17 3.24 -2.28 3.68
CA THR A 17 2.78 -2.75 4.98
C THR A 17 3.97 -3.01 5.90
N HIS A 18 3.87 -2.54 7.14
CA HIS A 18 4.84 -2.88 8.17
C HIS A 18 4.08 -3.28 9.44
N PHE A 19 4.81 -3.83 10.41
CA PHE A 19 4.21 -4.27 11.65
C PHE A 19 4.57 -3.29 12.76
N GLU A 20 3.58 -2.96 13.58
CA GLU A 20 3.81 -2.18 14.79
C GLU A 20 3.35 -3.00 15.97
N TYR A 21 4.15 -3.03 17.05
CA TYR A 21 3.79 -3.69 18.28
C TYR A 21 3.13 -2.69 19.20
N VAL A 22 1.95 -3.05 19.69
CA VAL A 22 1.20 -2.21 20.63
C VAL A 22 1.24 -2.90 21.99
N ASP A 23 1.84 -2.24 22.97
CA ASP A 23 1.88 -2.69 24.35
C ASP A 23 0.84 -1.90 25.12
N ASP A 24 -0.25 -2.54 25.48
CA ASP A 24 -1.32 -1.91 26.25
C ASP A 24 -1.17 -2.08 27.75
N GLY A 25 -0.10 -2.75 28.19
CA GLY A 25 0.18 -2.96 29.60
C GLY A 25 -0.63 -4.07 30.25
N TYR A 26 -1.56 -4.67 29.53
CA TYR A 26 -2.43 -5.72 30.05
C TYR A 26 -2.06 -7.12 29.57
N HIS A 27 -1.28 -7.21 28.51
CA HIS A 27 -0.87 -8.48 27.93
C HIS A 27 0.61 -8.72 28.16
N GLU A 28 0.98 -9.97 28.34
CA GLU A 28 2.38 -10.35 28.53
C GLU A 28 3.18 -10.12 27.25
N THR A 29 2.53 -10.24 26.10
CA THR A 29 3.18 -10.00 24.80
C THR A 29 2.47 -8.88 24.07
N PRO A 30 3.22 -7.96 23.43
CA PRO A 30 2.60 -6.89 22.64
C PRO A 30 1.78 -7.45 21.49
N SER A 31 0.68 -6.77 21.18
CA SER A 31 -0.10 -7.10 19.99
C SER A 31 0.62 -6.62 18.74
N LYS A 32 0.52 -7.41 17.67
CA LYS A 32 1.16 -7.09 16.41
C LYS A 32 0.11 -6.58 15.44
N ASN A 33 0.23 -5.32 15.04
CA ASN A 33 -0.70 -4.69 14.11
C ASN A 33 -0.06 -4.47 12.75
N HIS A 34 -0.84 -4.70 11.69
CA HIS A 34 -0.44 -4.35 10.34
C HIS A 34 -0.73 -2.87 10.11
N VAL A 35 0.26 -2.14 9.66
CA VAL A 35 0.12 -0.71 9.35
C VAL A 35 0.58 -0.47 7.93
N ILE A 36 -0.20 0.29 7.17
CA ILE A 36 0.14 0.64 5.80
C ILE A 36 0.47 2.13 5.75
N ASP A 37 1.65 2.45 5.19
CA ASP A 37 2.02 3.82 4.91
C ASP A 37 1.34 4.26 3.63
N TRP A 38 0.45 5.25 3.72
CA TRP A 38 -0.33 5.73 2.58
C TRP A 38 0.56 6.23 1.44
N THR A 39 1.58 7.02 1.77
CA THR A 39 2.49 7.58 0.77
C THR A 39 3.22 6.47 0.02
N ASP A 40 3.72 5.48 0.75
CA ASP A 40 4.42 4.35 0.14
C ASP A 40 3.49 3.53 -0.72
N LEU A 41 2.27 3.29 -0.26
CA LEU A 41 1.29 2.50 -1.02
C LEU A 41 0.97 3.18 -2.36
N VAL A 42 0.69 4.48 -2.33
CA VAL A 42 0.40 5.23 -3.54
C VAL A 42 1.60 5.20 -4.49
N SER A 43 2.80 5.38 -3.97
CA SER A 43 4.02 5.38 -4.78
C SER A 43 4.27 4.02 -5.43
N TYR A 44 4.23 2.94 -4.66
CA TYR A 44 4.48 1.60 -5.19
C TYR A 44 3.44 1.20 -6.22
N LEU A 45 2.17 1.45 -5.91
CA LEU A 45 1.08 1.09 -6.80
C LEU A 45 1.12 1.93 -8.07
N GLY A 46 1.34 3.23 -7.94
CA GLY A 46 1.42 4.13 -9.09
C GLY A 46 2.56 3.79 -10.02
N ILE A 47 3.75 3.52 -9.47
CA ILE A 47 4.92 3.14 -10.27
C ILE A 47 4.66 1.82 -11.01
N ALA A 48 4.09 0.84 -10.32
CA ALA A 48 3.79 -0.45 -10.92
C ALA A 48 2.78 -0.32 -12.07
N LEU A 49 1.75 0.49 -11.88
CA LEU A 49 0.74 0.71 -12.92
C LEU A 49 1.32 1.48 -14.11
N GLU A 50 2.20 2.43 -13.85
CA GLU A 50 2.85 3.19 -14.91
C GLU A 50 3.72 2.30 -15.77
N LYS A 51 4.45 1.35 -15.17
CA LYS A 51 5.26 0.39 -15.91
C LYS A 51 4.43 -0.47 -16.83
N GLU A 52 3.23 -0.85 -16.39
CA GLU A 52 2.35 -1.71 -17.17
C GLU A 52 1.56 -0.96 -18.24
N ASN A 53 1.34 0.32 -18.03
CA ASN A 53 0.54 1.13 -18.93
C ASN A 53 1.23 2.49 -19.16
N PRO A 54 1.90 2.68 -20.32
CA PRO A 54 2.61 3.93 -20.59
C PRO A 54 1.71 5.17 -20.60
N ASN A 55 0.41 4.98 -20.80
CA ASN A 55 -0.55 6.08 -20.80
C ASN A 55 -1.11 6.39 -19.41
N PHE A 56 -0.66 5.67 -18.41
CA PHE A 56 -1.11 5.89 -17.03
C PHE A 56 -0.62 7.25 -16.51
N ASP A 57 -1.55 8.02 -15.97
CA ASP A 57 -1.23 9.34 -15.41
C ASP A 57 -1.07 9.22 -13.90
N TYR A 58 0.17 9.16 -13.45
CA TYR A 58 0.51 9.02 -12.03
C TYR A 58 -0.06 10.16 -11.20
N ARG A 59 0.02 11.38 -11.71
CA ARG A 59 -0.45 12.58 -10.98
C ARG A 59 -1.95 12.51 -10.71
N LYS A 60 -2.73 12.16 -11.73
CA LYS A 60 -4.18 12.01 -11.57
C LYS A 60 -4.51 10.90 -10.58
N PHE A 61 -3.76 9.81 -10.65
CA PHE A 61 -3.94 8.69 -9.73
C PHE A 61 -3.66 9.11 -8.29
N ALA A 62 -2.53 9.79 -8.05
CA ALA A 62 -2.16 10.24 -6.72
C ALA A 62 -3.19 11.23 -6.16
N ASP A 63 -3.67 12.16 -7.00
CA ASP A 63 -4.70 13.12 -6.59
C ASP A 63 -5.99 12.41 -6.22
N ALA A 64 -6.37 11.38 -6.98
CA ALA A 64 -7.58 10.61 -6.69
C ALA A 64 -7.47 9.83 -5.38
N CYS A 65 -6.25 9.48 -4.98
CA CYS A 65 -6.02 8.75 -3.73
C CYS A 65 -6.04 9.65 -2.49
N GLU A 66 -6.01 10.96 -2.66
CA GLU A 66 -6.02 11.89 -1.54
C GLU A 66 -7.31 11.75 -0.74
N PRO A 67 -7.23 11.62 0.59
CA PRO A 67 -8.43 11.55 1.41
C PRO A 67 -9.16 12.90 1.39
N LYS A 68 -10.47 12.82 1.36
CA LYS A 68 -11.31 14.03 1.36
C LYS A 68 -11.70 14.44 2.77
#